data_25b2ff58550ee4e02bd8e80900edb228
#
_entry.id   25b2ff58550ee4e02bd8e80900edb228
#
_cell.length_a   1.000
_cell.length_b   1.000
_cell.length_c   1.000
_cell.angle_alpha   90.00
_cell.angle_beta   90.00
_cell.angle_gamma   90.00
#
_symmetry.space_group_name_H-M   'P 1'
#
loop_
_entity.id
_entity.type
_entity.pdbx_description
1 polymer ?
#
loop_
_entity_poly.entity_id
_entity_poly.type
_entity_poly.pdbx_seq_one_letter_code
_entity_poly.pdbx_strand_id
1 'polypeptide(L)'
;MKKLLLLLGSFLLSLTTYAAMNISKIDPPFWFTGMNNPELQLMVYGEGIGQASVSVNYPGVSLSSVVKLESNNYLLVYLHLDKEVKPGKMPITFTVGKKKLVKEYELKA
;
A
#
# COMPACT_ATOMS: atom_id res chain seq x y z
N MET A 1 -20.09 -14.60 -39.64
CA MET A 1 -19.07 -15.42 -39.03
C MET A 1 -17.77 -14.71 -38.84
N LYS A 2 -17.26 -14.06 -39.86
CA LYS A 2 -16.03 -13.28 -39.70
C LYS A 2 -16.17 -12.18 -38.67
N LYS A 3 -17.35 -11.61 -38.51
CA LYS A 3 -17.60 -10.57 -37.51
C LYS A 3 -17.47 -11.05 -36.08
N LEU A 4 -17.78 -12.30 -35.80
CA LEU A 4 -17.64 -12.88 -34.48
C LEU A 4 -16.18 -12.92 -34.05
N LEU A 5 -15.28 -13.27 -34.96
CA LEU A 5 -13.86 -13.33 -34.67
C LEU A 5 -13.31 -11.96 -34.32
N LEU A 6 -13.75 -10.93 -35.02
CA LEU A 6 -13.33 -9.58 -34.73
C LEU A 6 -13.78 -9.10 -33.35
N LEU A 7 -15.00 -9.46 -32.97
CA LEU A 7 -15.51 -9.12 -31.64
C LEU A 7 -14.72 -9.80 -30.54
N LEU A 8 -14.35 -11.05 -30.72
CA LEU A 8 -13.53 -11.77 -29.77
C LEU A 8 -12.16 -11.11 -29.61
N GLY A 9 -11.56 -10.69 -30.70
CA GLY A 9 -10.29 -9.99 -30.66
C GLY A 9 -10.35 -8.71 -29.86
N SER A 10 -11.38 -7.90 -30.05
CA SER A 10 -11.61 -6.67 -29.29
C SER A 10 -11.74 -6.96 -27.80
N PHE A 11 -12.52 -7.96 -27.46
CA PHE A 11 -12.73 -8.31 -26.09
C PHE A 11 -11.42 -8.71 -25.40
N LEU A 12 -10.60 -9.50 -26.04
CA LEU A 12 -9.31 -9.92 -25.49
C LEU A 12 -8.39 -8.73 -25.26
N LEU A 13 -8.38 -7.77 -26.18
CA LEU A 13 -7.56 -6.57 -26.00
C LEU A 13 -7.96 -5.77 -24.78
N SER A 14 -9.24 -5.68 -24.47
CA SER A 14 -9.70 -4.93 -23.32
C SER A 14 -9.29 -5.57 -21.99
N LEU A 15 -8.96 -6.85 -21.96
CA LEU A 15 -8.54 -7.53 -20.76
C LEU A 15 -7.08 -7.26 -20.39
N THR A 16 -6.32 -6.62 -21.28
CA THR A 16 -4.89 -6.38 -21.05
C THR A 16 -4.58 -5.01 -20.45
N THR A 17 -5.60 -4.25 -20.08
CA THR A 17 -5.43 -2.86 -19.66
C THR A 17 -5.36 -2.65 -18.16
N TYR A 18 -5.13 -3.68 -17.36
CA TYR A 18 -5.02 -3.54 -15.92
C TYR A 18 -3.67 -2.97 -15.52
N ALA A 19 -3.72 -1.94 -14.67
CA ALA A 19 -2.50 -1.41 -14.07
C ALA A 19 -1.95 -2.41 -13.06
N ALA A 20 -0.66 -2.62 -13.08
CA ALA A 20 0.00 -3.42 -12.08
C ALA A 20 0.15 -2.61 -10.78
N MET A 21 0.07 -3.28 -9.64
CA MET A 21 0.37 -2.71 -8.35
C MET A 21 1.11 -3.76 -7.54
N ASN A 22 2.28 -3.39 -7.04
CA ASN A 22 3.03 -4.24 -6.13
C ASN A 22 3.79 -3.39 -5.14
N ILE A 23 4.31 -4.03 -4.10
CA ILE A 23 5.17 -3.39 -3.13
C ILE A 23 6.51 -4.13 -3.16
N SER A 24 7.55 -3.41 -3.56
CA SER A 24 8.90 -3.95 -3.62
C SER A 24 9.66 -3.69 -2.34
N LYS A 25 9.37 -2.56 -1.67
CA LYS A 25 10.15 -2.14 -0.51
C LYS A 25 9.35 -1.17 0.34
N ILE A 26 9.52 -1.29 1.66
CA ILE A 26 9.04 -0.30 2.63
C ILE A 26 10.23 0.08 3.50
N ASP A 27 10.49 1.38 3.62
CA ASP A 27 11.57 1.91 4.46
C ASP A 27 11.00 2.80 5.57
N PRO A 28 11.40 2.60 6.82
CA PRO A 28 12.26 1.50 7.31
C PRO A 28 11.55 0.16 7.21
N PRO A 29 12.29 -0.96 7.12
CA PRO A 29 11.68 -2.28 6.91
C PRO A 29 10.91 -2.83 8.11
N PHE A 30 11.16 -2.26 9.28
CA PHE A 30 10.44 -2.54 10.51
C PHE A 30 10.63 -1.36 11.45
N TRP A 31 9.87 -1.32 12.55
CA TRP A 31 10.01 -0.26 13.53
C TRP A 31 9.86 -0.80 14.93
N PHE A 32 9.91 0.09 15.92
CA PHE A 32 9.86 -0.29 17.32
C PHE A 32 8.70 0.36 18.03
N THR A 33 8.14 -0.35 19.00
CA THR A 33 7.16 0.22 19.93
C THR A 33 7.89 0.96 21.04
N GLY A 34 7.17 1.85 21.74
CA GLY A 34 7.73 2.52 22.92
C GLY A 34 8.72 3.63 22.62
N MET A 35 8.79 4.12 21.39
CA MET A 35 9.66 5.24 21.02
C MET A 35 9.11 6.54 21.59
N ASN A 36 10.01 7.46 21.96
CA ASN A 36 9.59 8.78 22.44
C ASN A 36 8.84 9.56 21.38
N ASN A 37 9.28 9.48 20.13
CA ASN A 37 8.58 10.10 19.02
C ASN A 37 7.51 9.12 18.52
N PRO A 38 6.23 9.51 18.64
CA PRO A 38 5.15 8.61 18.20
C PRO A 38 4.95 8.57 16.69
N GLU A 39 5.63 9.44 15.95
CA GLU A 39 5.43 9.53 14.50
C GLU A 39 6.36 8.60 13.74
N LEU A 40 5.81 7.91 12.76
CA LEU A 40 6.55 7.00 11.90
C LEU A 40 6.23 7.34 10.45
N GLN A 41 7.28 7.61 9.68
CA GLN A 41 7.14 7.83 8.25
C GLN A 41 7.63 6.60 7.51
N LEU A 42 6.77 6.06 6.66
CA LEU A 42 7.12 4.94 5.79
C LEU A 42 7.20 5.43 4.35
N MET A 43 8.29 5.11 3.68
CA MET A 43 8.38 5.30 2.24
C MET A 43 8.12 3.95 1.58
N VAL A 44 7.07 3.90 0.78
CA VAL A 44 6.65 2.69 0.10
C VAL A 44 7.03 2.80 -1.36
N TYR A 45 7.73 1.78 -1.86
CA TYR A 45 8.14 1.73 -3.25
C TYR A 45 7.59 0.48 -3.91
N GLY A 46 7.01 0.67 -5.08
CA GLY A 46 6.48 -0.44 -5.87
C GLY A 46 5.74 0.08 -7.08
N GLU A 47 5.58 -0.78 -8.08
CA GLU A 47 4.92 -0.40 -9.32
C GLU A 47 3.46 -0.01 -9.06
N GLY A 48 3.10 1.19 -9.46
CA GLY A 48 1.73 1.69 -9.36
C GLY A 48 1.27 2.03 -7.96
N ILE A 49 2.13 1.93 -6.94
CA ILE A 49 1.72 2.12 -5.54
C ILE A 49 1.33 3.57 -5.23
N GLY A 50 1.86 4.52 -6.00
CA GLY A 50 1.59 5.94 -5.77
C GLY A 50 0.14 6.33 -5.95
N GLN A 51 -0.67 5.49 -6.56
CA GLN A 51 -2.11 5.75 -6.76
C GLN A 51 -2.96 5.18 -5.62
N ALA A 52 -2.36 4.46 -4.70
CA ALA A 52 -3.10 3.72 -3.69
C ALA A 52 -3.66 4.63 -2.60
N SER A 53 -4.83 4.26 -2.10
CA SER A 53 -5.28 4.68 -0.78
C SER A 53 -4.78 3.67 0.24
N VAL A 54 -4.64 4.12 1.48
CA VAL A 54 -4.01 3.31 2.53
C VAL A 54 -4.95 3.22 3.72
N SER A 55 -5.03 2.04 4.31
CA SER A 55 -5.71 1.88 5.59
C SER A 55 -4.87 0.99 6.51
N VAL A 56 -4.96 1.26 7.80
CA VAL A 56 -4.25 0.53 8.83
C VAL A 56 -5.24 0.15 9.91
N ASN A 57 -5.20 -1.10 10.32
CA ASN A 57 -6.06 -1.58 11.40
C ASN A 57 -5.20 -2.33 12.41
N TYR A 58 -4.72 -1.61 13.41
CA TYR A 58 -3.87 -2.16 14.45
C TYR A 58 -4.06 -1.34 15.72
N PRO A 59 -4.32 -1.98 16.89
CA PRO A 59 -4.58 -1.24 18.13
C PRO A 59 -3.44 -0.28 18.48
N GLY A 60 -3.78 0.97 18.71
CA GLY A 60 -2.81 2.00 19.09
C GLY A 60 -2.11 2.68 17.91
N VAL A 61 -2.42 2.30 16.69
CA VAL A 61 -1.84 2.92 15.48
C VAL A 61 -2.94 3.62 14.70
N SER A 62 -2.67 4.85 14.29
CA SER A 62 -3.57 5.60 13.42
C SER A 62 -2.81 6.14 12.21
N LEU A 63 -3.52 6.24 11.10
CA LEU A 63 -2.98 6.83 9.88
C LEU A 63 -3.10 8.35 10.00
N SER A 64 -1.95 9.03 9.98
CA SER A 64 -1.94 10.50 10.05
C SER A 64 -2.16 11.13 8.69
N SER A 65 -1.42 10.67 7.68
CA SER A 65 -1.57 11.19 6.33
C SER A 65 -0.90 10.27 5.33
N VAL A 66 -1.25 10.47 4.06
CA VAL A 66 -0.62 9.82 2.92
C VAL A 66 -0.24 10.92 1.95
N VAL A 67 1.04 10.95 1.56
CA VAL A 67 1.54 11.95 0.62
C VAL A 67 1.91 11.26 -0.68
N LYS A 68 1.29 11.71 -1.76
CA LYS A 68 1.59 11.22 -3.10
C LYS A 68 2.70 12.06 -3.69
N LEU A 69 3.70 11.38 -4.25
CA LEU A 69 4.84 12.03 -4.90
C LEU A 69 4.60 12.12 -6.40
N GLU A 70 5.52 12.79 -7.11
CA GLU A 70 5.41 12.89 -8.56
C GLU A 70 5.46 11.51 -9.22
N SER A 71 6.29 10.64 -8.70
CA SER A 71 6.40 9.28 -9.23
C SER A 71 5.23 8.42 -8.77
N ASN A 72 4.63 7.69 -9.70
CA ASN A 72 3.57 6.73 -9.40
C ASN A 72 4.08 5.49 -8.68
N ASN A 73 5.38 5.39 -8.45
CA ASN A 73 5.98 4.22 -7.82
C ASN A 73 6.38 4.45 -6.37
N TYR A 74 6.08 5.62 -5.82
CA TYR A 74 6.40 5.95 -4.43
C TYR A 74 5.19 6.51 -3.71
N LEU A 75 5.13 6.23 -2.41
CA LEU A 75 4.08 6.74 -1.54
C LEU A 75 4.68 6.96 -0.15
N LEU A 76 4.39 8.09 0.47
CA LEU A 76 4.76 8.33 1.86
C LEU A 76 3.56 8.11 2.74
N VAL A 77 3.73 7.27 3.76
CA VAL A 77 2.67 6.94 4.71
C VAL A 77 3.11 7.38 6.09
N TYR A 78 2.31 8.22 6.73
CA TYR A 78 2.60 8.73 8.06
C TYR A 78 1.67 8.08 9.06
N LEU A 79 2.26 7.46 10.07
CA LEU A 79 1.54 6.76 11.12
C LEU A 79 1.83 7.40 12.47
N HIS A 80 0.84 7.34 13.36
CA HIS A 80 1.01 7.73 14.75
C HIS A 80 0.87 6.49 15.60
N LEU A 81 1.88 6.22 16.43
CA LEU A 81 1.92 5.07 17.32
C LEU A 81 1.74 5.54 18.76
N ASP A 82 0.67 5.09 19.41
CA ASP A 82 0.46 5.36 20.83
C ASP A 82 1.52 4.66 21.68
N LYS A 83 1.69 5.15 22.90
CA LYS A 83 2.64 4.54 23.83
C LYS A 83 2.27 3.09 24.19
N GLU A 84 1.00 2.74 24.02
CA GLU A 84 0.49 1.42 24.39
C GLU A 84 0.50 0.41 23.25
N VAL A 85 1.00 0.81 22.10
CA VAL A 85 1.13 -0.10 20.96
C VAL A 85 1.99 -1.29 21.34
N LYS A 86 1.52 -2.48 20.98
CA LYS A 86 2.23 -3.72 21.27
C LYS A 86 3.00 -4.21 20.05
N PRO A 87 4.11 -4.92 20.26
CA PRO A 87 4.83 -5.55 19.14
C PRO A 87 3.93 -6.54 18.42
N GLY A 88 4.17 -6.67 17.13
CA GLY A 88 3.41 -7.61 16.30
C GLY A 88 3.51 -7.24 14.84
N LYS A 89 2.72 -7.93 14.05
CA LYS A 89 2.65 -7.69 12.59
C LYS A 89 1.41 -6.87 12.28
N MET A 90 1.62 -5.66 11.83
CA MET A 90 0.57 -4.70 11.55
C MET A 90 0.21 -4.77 10.07
N PRO A 91 -1.03 -5.13 9.73
CA PRO A 91 -1.43 -5.15 8.34
C PRO A 91 -1.68 -3.73 7.83
N ILE A 92 -1.10 -3.42 6.69
CA ILE A 92 -1.33 -2.17 5.97
C ILE A 92 -1.97 -2.54 4.65
N THR A 93 -3.13 -1.97 4.36
CA THR A 93 -3.87 -2.27 3.15
C THR A 93 -3.74 -1.12 2.16
N PHE A 94 -3.34 -1.47 0.95
CA PHE A 94 -3.20 -0.53 -0.17
C PHE A 94 -4.27 -0.87 -1.20
N THR A 95 -5.02 0.13 -1.65
CA THR A 95 -6.13 -0.09 -2.55
C THR A 95 -6.05 0.84 -3.76
N VAL A 96 -6.12 0.25 -4.95
CA VAL A 96 -6.23 0.99 -6.20
C VAL A 96 -7.44 0.42 -6.94
N GLY A 97 -8.51 1.23 -7.04
CA GLY A 97 -9.77 0.75 -7.62
C GLY A 97 -10.31 -0.44 -6.87
N LYS A 98 -10.46 -1.55 -7.55
CA LYS A 98 -10.94 -2.80 -6.95
C LYS A 98 -9.82 -3.70 -6.44
N LYS A 99 -8.58 -3.33 -6.69
CA LYS A 99 -7.44 -4.14 -6.31
C LYS A 99 -6.95 -3.76 -4.93
N LYS A 100 -6.77 -4.75 -4.08
CA LYS A 100 -6.23 -4.58 -2.73
C LYS A 100 -4.98 -5.39 -2.55
N LEU A 101 -4.04 -4.82 -1.82
CA LEU A 101 -2.78 -5.45 -1.48
C LEU A 101 -2.53 -5.21 0.01
N VAL A 102 -2.34 -6.29 0.77
CA VAL A 102 -2.06 -6.21 2.21
C VAL A 102 -0.60 -6.55 2.45
N LYS A 103 0.07 -5.68 3.20
CA LYS A 103 1.46 -5.91 3.58
C LYS A 103 1.54 -5.90 5.10
N GLU A 104 2.15 -6.94 5.67
CA GLU A 104 2.38 -6.99 7.11
C GLU A 104 3.67 -6.27 7.44
N TYR A 105 3.57 -5.28 8.32
CA TYR A 105 4.71 -4.48 8.76
C TYR A 105 5.02 -4.80 10.20
N GLU A 106 6.26 -5.19 10.47
CA GLU A 106 6.64 -5.65 11.79
C GLU A 106 6.94 -4.49 12.75
N LEU A 107 6.31 -4.53 13.92
CA LEU A 107 6.64 -3.66 15.05
C LEU A 107 7.32 -4.51 16.12
N LYS A 108 8.53 -4.12 16.47
CA LYS A 108 9.36 -4.83 17.45
C LYS A 108 9.34 -4.14 18.81
N ALA A 109 9.66 -4.89 19.82
CA ALA A 109 9.79 -4.36 21.17
C ALA A 109 11.10 -3.58 21.37
#